data_1cee5da5f3fa8468be052b0f7592c186
#
_entry.id   1cee5da5f3fa8468be052b0f7592c186
#
_cell.length_a   1.000
_cell.length_b   1.000
_cell.length_c   1.000
_cell.angle_alpha   90.00
_cell.angle_beta   90.00
_cell.angle_gamma   90.00
#
_symmetry.space_group_name_H-M   'P 1'
#
loop_
_entity.id
_entity.type
_entity.pdbx_description
1 polymer ?
#
loop_
_entity_poly.entity_id
_entity_poly.type
_entity_poly.pdbx_seq_one_letter_code
_entity_poly.pdbx_strand_id
1 'polypeptide(L)'
;MKTFDQIRYQDLTEGVYDKNIFKAFFLAGGPGSGKSFVTASAFGGSGLKVINSDNAFERGLKKAGLSLKMPDSEVDARDMVRDRAKAITSKQLDLSLQGRLGIIIDGTGRDYDKISYQVRALKELGYDTHMVFVNTSLDVALQRNQMRSRTIPEYIVTRSWNDVQSNIGKFQNLFGVSNMAIIDNNISDKELTTVTMNKVSKAVNRMLNSPIKSYTAKRWIATELRAKRRKWKSLEKS
;
A
#
# COMPACT_ATOMS: atom_id res chain seq x y z
N MET A 1 -16.59 33.51 0.69
CA MET A 1 -15.32 32.81 0.38
C MET A 1 -14.85 32.18 1.69
N LYS A 2 -14.63 30.84 1.72
CA LYS A 2 -14.17 30.18 2.97
C LYS A 2 -12.77 30.66 3.31
N THR A 3 -12.51 30.91 4.59
CA THR A 3 -11.16 31.29 5.06
C THR A 3 -10.23 30.09 4.96
N PHE A 4 -8.91 30.32 4.90
CA PHE A 4 -7.90 29.27 4.84
C PHE A 4 -8.01 28.29 6.02
N ASP A 5 -8.35 28.78 7.20
CA ASP A 5 -8.59 27.94 8.38
C ASP A 5 -9.85 27.09 8.27
N GLN A 6 -10.91 27.59 7.63
CA GLN A 6 -12.11 26.80 7.35
C GLN A 6 -11.85 25.67 6.35
N ILE A 7 -10.98 25.93 5.33
CA ILE A 7 -10.54 24.91 4.37
C ILE A 7 -9.66 23.90 5.09
N ARG A 8 -8.68 24.33 5.88
CA ARG A 8 -7.78 23.47 6.66
C ARG A 8 -8.54 22.58 7.66
N TYR A 9 -9.58 23.11 8.29
CA TYR A 9 -10.44 22.34 9.20
C TYR A 9 -11.28 21.30 8.45
N GLN A 10 -11.71 21.56 7.22
CA GLN A 10 -12.40 20.57 6.39
C GLN A 10 -11.47 19.41 5.99
N ASP A 11 -10.23 19.70 5.64
CA ASP A 11 -9.23 18.69 5.25
C ASP A 11 -8.83 17.78 6.43
N LEU A 12 -8.80 18.31 7.65
CA LEU A 12 -8.57 17.53 8.89
C LEU A 12 -9.79 16.67 9.30
N THR A 13 -10.93 16.80 8.63
CA THR A 13 -12.13 16.01 8.91
C THR A 13 -12.31 14.79 8.03
N GLU A 14 -11.35 14.48 7.14
CA GLU A 14 -11.46 13.35 6.21
C GLU A 14 -11.65 12.00 6.91
N GLY A 15 -11.03 11.77 8.08
CA GLY A 15 -10.98 10.46 8.73
C GLY A 15 -12.29 9.68 8.69
N VAL A 16 -13.34 10.13 9.39
CA VAL A 16 -14.62 9.40 9.48
C VAL A 16 -15.43 9.42 8.19
N TYR A 17 -15.11 10.30 7.24
CA TYR A 17 -15.74 10.39 5.92
C TYR A 17 -14.89 9.80 4.80
N ASP A 18 -13.72 9.23 5.11
CA ASP A 18 -12.93 8.50 4.13
C ASP A 18 -13.74 7.31 3.61
N LYS A 19 -13.86 7.22 2.28
CA LYS A 19 -14.63 6.17 1.60
C LYS A 19 -14.12 4.77 1.97
N ASN A 20 -12.83 4.65 2.25
CA ASN A 20 -12.16 3.38 2.54
C ASN A 20 -11.68 3.31 4.00
N ILE A 21 -12.35 4.03 4.88
CA ILE A 21 -12.02 4.04 6.31
C ILE A 21 -11.87 2.61 6.85
N PHE A 22 -10.82 2.37 7.63
CA PHE A 22 -10.47 1.06 8.19
C PHE A 22 -10.20 -0.05 7.16
N LYS A 23 -9.83 0.29 5.91
CA LYS A 23 -9.36 -0.69 4.93
C LYS A 23 -7.85 -0.62 4.77
N ALA A 24 -7.19 -1.76 4.90
CA ALA A 24 -5.75 -1.88 4.70
C ALA A 24 -5.45 -3.00 3.70
N PHE A 25 -4.77 -2.62 2.62
CA PHE A 25 -4.31 -3.56 1.60
C PHE A 25 -2.80 -3.73 1.69
N PHE A 26 -2.35 -4.95 1.68
CA PHE A 26 -0.94 -5.31 1.53
C PHE A 26 -0.70 -5.74 0.10
N LEU A 27 0.29 -5.14 -0.55
CA LEU A 27 0.77 -5.60 -1.85
C LEU A 27 2.01 -6.45 -1.64
N ALA A 28 2.03 -7.63 -2.23
CA ALA A 28 3.18 -8.51 -2.22
C ALA A 28 3.52 -8.97 -3.64
N GLY A 29 4.78 -9.29 -3.88
CA GLY A 29 5.33 -9.72 -5.16
C GLY A 29 6.77 -9.27 -5.30
N GLY A 30 7.63 -10.12 -5.83
CA GLY A 30 9.06 -9.86 -5.98
C GLY A 30 9.38 -8.70 -6.92
N PRO A 31 10.67 -8.32 -7.03
CA PRO A 31 11.12 -7.41 -8.08
C PRO A 31 10.72 -7.94 -9.46
N GLY A 32 10.27 -7.09 -10.36
CA GLY A 32 9.83 -7.49 -11.71
C GLY A 32 8.41 -8.10 -11.77
N SER A 33 7.73 -8.34 -10.64
CA SER A 33 6.38 -8.94 -10.65
C SER A 33 5.28 -8.06 -11.27
N GLY A 34 5.50 -6.75 -11.42
CA GLY A 34 4.51 -5.85 -12.00
C GLY A 34 3.53 -5.24 -11.00
N LYS A 35 3.86 -5.24 -9.70
CA LYS A 35 3.01 -4.63 -8.64
C LYS A 35 2.53 -3.23 -8.97
N SER A 36 3.41 -2.36 -9.47
CA SER A 36 3.06 -0.95 -9.78
C SER A 36 1.96 -0.88 -10.84
N PHE A 37 1.99 -1.73 -11.84
CA PHE A 37 0.94 -1.83 -12.87
C PHE A 37 -0.39 -2.29 -12.25
N VAL A 38 -0.36 -3.33 -11.43
CA VAL A 38 -1.54 -3.84 -10.72
C VAL A 38 -2.11 -2.77 -9.78
N THR A 39 -1.24 -2.06 -9.07
CA THR A 39 -1.68 -0.97 -8.18
C THR A 39 -2.41 0.12 -8.95
N ALA A 40 -1.83 0.59 -10.05
CA ALA A 40 -2.45 1.63 -10.88
C ALA A 40 -3.80 1.16 -11.46
N SER A 41 -3.87 -0.08 -11.94
CA SER A 41 -5.06 -0.63 -12.60
C SER A 41 -6.18 -0.98 -11.61
N ALA A 42 -5.85 -1.59 -10.47
CA ALA A 42 -6.85 -2.10 -9.54
C ALA A 42 -7.27 -1.11 -8.45
N PHE A 43 -6.41 -0.17 -8.10
CA PHE A 43 -6.64 0.79 -7.02
C PHE A 43 -6.70 2.24 -7.51
N GLY A 44 -6.52 2.49 -8.81
CA GLY A 44 -6.63 3.82 -9.41
C GLY A 44 -7.97 4.47 -9.06
N GLY A 45 -7.96 5.72 -8.57
CA GLY A 45 -9.16 6.44 -8.17
C GLY A 45 -9.86 5.94 -6.90
N SER A 46 -9.32 4.92 -6.20
CA SER A 46 -9.90 4.41 -4.95
C SER A 46 -9.84 5.41 -3.79
N GLY A 47 -8.84 6.30 -3.77
CA GLY A 47 -8.58 7.22 -2.66
C GLY A 47 -7.72 6.64 -1.54
N LEU A 48 -7.30 5.38 -1.64
CA LEU A 48 -6.38 4.74 -0.69
C LEU A 48 -5.02 5.47 -0.66
N LYS A 49 -4.46 5.63 0.52
CA LYS A 49 -3.14 6.25 0.71
C LYS A 49 -2.04 5.19 0.50
N VAL A 50 -1.21 5.37 -0.53
CA VAL A 50 -0.13 4.41 -0.83
C VAL A 50 1.07 4.68 0.05
N ILE A 51 1.40 3.72 0.89
CA ILE A 51 2.55 3.73 1.81
C ILE A 51 3.68 2.94 1.14
N ASN A 52 4.60 3.66 0.48
CA ASN A 52 5.73 3.07 -0.24
C ASN A 52 6.94 3.99 -0.17
N SER A 53 8.05 3.48 0.39
CA SER A 53 9.31 4.24 0.50
C SER A 53 10.09 4.33 -0.82
N ASP A 54 9.85 3.44 -1.78
CA ASP A 54 10.60 3.42 -3.03
C ASP A 54 10.36 4.70 -3.87
N ASN A 55 9.12 5.19 -3.92
CA ASN A 55 8.81 6.44 -4.62
C ASN A 55 9.47 7.67 -3.98
N ALA A 56 9.51 7.70 -2.65
CA ALA A 56 10.20 8.77 -1.90
C ALA A 56 11.72 8.68 -2.09
N PHE A 57 12.25 7.46 -2.09
CA PHE A 57 13.66 7.17 -2.31
C PHE A 57 14.10 7.57 -3.72
N GLU A 58 13.39 7.16 -4.78
CA GLU A 58 13.72 7.52 -6.15
C GLU A 58 13.70 9.04 -6.37
N ARG A 59 12.70 9.73 -5.85
CA ARG A 59 12.65 11.20 -5.89
C ARG A 59 13.80 11.83 -5.12
N GLY A 60 14.18 11.24 -3.98
CA GLY A 60 15.32 11.67 -3.18
C GLY A 60 16.64 11.53 -3.93
N LEU A 61 16.87 10.39 -4.60
CA LEU A 61 18.07 10.19 -5.44
C LEU A 61 18.16 11.23 -6.54
N LYS A 62 17.09 11.45 -7.31
CA LYS A 62 17.05 12.47 -8.37
C LYS A 62 17.35 13.88 -7.84
N LYS A 63 16.77 14.24 -6.67
CA LYS A 63 16.98 15.54 -6.03
C LYS A 63 18.44 15.72 -5.53
N ALA A 64 19.07 14.64 -5.09
CA ALA A 64 20.47 14.63 -4.65
C ALA A 64 21.47 14.51 -5.80
N GLY A 65 21.03 14.38 -7.06
CA GLY A 65 21.89 14.18 -8.23
C GLY A 65 22.54 12.78 -8.26
N LEU A 66 22.01 11.81 -7.50
CA LEU A 66 22.54 10.46 -7.43
C LEU A 66 21.99 9.57 -8.54
N SER A 67 22.82 8.59 -8.94
CA SER A 67 22.47 7.66 -10.02
C SER A 67 21.39 6.67 -9.60
N LEU A 68 20.39 6.48 -10.48
CA LEU A 68 19.40 5.41 -10.33
C LEU A 68 19.99 4.00 -10.53
N LYS A 69 21.20 3.90 -11.11
CA LYS A 69 21.94 2.63 -11.25
C LYS A 69 22.62 2.21 -9.94
N MET A 70 22.65 3.11 -8.94
CA MET A 70 23.16 2.85 -7.59
C MET A 70 24.57 2.28 -7.54
N PRO A 71 25.59 2.97 -8.11
CA PRO A 71 26.96 2.53 -8.07
C PRO A 71 27.49 2.49 -6.62
N ASP A 72 28.50 1.65 -6.36
CA ASP A 72 29.07 1.51 -5.02
C ASP A 72 29.73 2.80 -4.51
N SER A 73 30.21 3.66 -5.41
CA SER A 73 30.78 4.97 -5.05
C SER A 73 29.77 5.94 -4.40
N GLU A 74 28.47 5.67 -4.50
CA GLU A 74 27.39 6.51 -3.94
C GLU A 74 26.70 5.87 -2.72
N VAL A 75 27.27 4.82 -2.13
CA VAL A 75 26.60 4.03 -1.06
C VAL A 75 26.18 4.91 0.11
N ASP A 76 27.08 5.70 0.69
CA ASP A 76 26.79 6.50 1.89
C ASP A 76 25.73 7.56 1.62
N ALA A 77 25.87 8.31 0.51
CA ALA A 77 24.90 9.33 0.13
C ALA A 77 23.51 8.72 -0.17
N ARG A 78 23.50 7.56 -0.81
CA ARG A 78 22.30 6.80 -1.11
C ARG A 78 21.60 6.30 0.15
N ASP A 79 22.34 5.84 1.14
CA ASP A 79 21.78 5.32 2.39
C ASP A 79 21.14 6.45 3.22
N MET A 80 21.75 7.64 3.25
CA MET A 80 21.12 8.83 3.85
C MET A 80 19.78 9.18 3.17
N VAL A 81 19.72 9.12 1.84
CA VAL A 81 18.47 9.35 1.08
C VAL A 81 17.44 8.27 1.40
N ARG A 82 17.86 7.02 1.55
CA ARG A 82 16.99 5.88 1.90
C ARG A 82 16.38 6.03 3.28
N ASP A 83 17.17 6.44 4.27
CA ASP A 83 16.68 6.61 5.63
C ASP A 83 15.69 7.79 5.74
N ARG A 84 15.97 8.88 5.02
CA ARG A 84 15.01 9.98 4.88
C ARG A 84 13.70 9.53 4.22
N ALA A 85 13.78 8.72 3.17
CA ALA A 85 12.59 8.18 2.50
C ALA A 85 11.76 7.28 3.43
N LYS A 86 12.42 6.43 4.23
CA LYS A 86 11.76 5.60 5.26
C LYS A 86 11.08 6.46 6.32
N ALA A 87 11.74 7.51 6.83
CA ALA A 87 11.19 8.41 7.83
C ALA A 87 9.94 9.15 7.32
N ILE A 88 9.96 9.65 6.08
CA ILE A 88 8.81 10.29 5.44
C ILE A 88 7.64 9.30 5.33
N THR A 89 7.92 8.06 4.89
CA THR A 89 6.90 7.02 4.71
C THR A 89 6.31 6.56 6.05
N SER A 90 7.13 6.45 7.10
CA SER A 90 6.65 6.16 8.45
C SER A 90 5.69 7.24 8.95
N LYS A 91 6.07 8.51 8.80
CA LYS A 91 5.20 9.63 9.18
C LYS A 91 3.88 9.65 8.38
N GLN A 92 3.93 9.32 7.08
CA GLN A 92 2.73 9.20 6.25
C GLN A 92 1.80 8.09 6.76
N LEU A 93 2.37 6.93 7.14
CA LEU A 93 1.62 5.83 7.73
C LEU A 93 0.98 6.27 9.06
N ASP A 94 1.74 6.87 9.96
CA ASP A 94 1.25 7.32 11.27
C ASP A 94 0.07 8.29 11.13
N LEU A 95 0.17 9.29 10.26
CA LEU A 95 -0.91 10.24 9.99
C LEU A 95 -2.14 9.55 9.39
N SER A 96 -1.94 8.59 8.50
CA SER A 96 -3.04 7.81 7.91
C SER A 96 -3.76 6.97 8.98
N LEU A 97 -2.99 6.35 9.88
CA LEU A 97 -3.54 5.55 10.98
C LEU A 97 -4.27 6.42 12.04
N GLN A 98 -3.78 7.63 12.33
CA GLN A 98 -4.49 8.58 13.19
C GLN A 98 -5.88 8.92 12.64
N GLY A 99 -5.97 9.16 11.34
CA GLY A 99 -7.24 9.43 10.65
C GLY A 99 -8.07 8.18 10.34
N ARG A 100 -7.56 6.99 10.61
CA ARG A 100 -8.18 5.70 10.21
C ARG A 100 -8.42 5.59 8.71
N LEU A 101 -7.62 6.29 7.90
CA LEU A 101 -7.76 6.34 6.44
C LEU A 101 -7.51 4.97 5.81
N GLY A 102 -8.11 4.75 4.65
CA GLY A 102 -7.79 3.57 3.84
C GLY A 102 -6.36 3.63 3.30
N ILE A 103 -5.61 2.54 3.44
CA ILE A 103 -4.18 2.47 3.11
C ILE A 103 -3.83 1.29 2.22
N ILE A 104 -2.78 1.47 1.42
CA ILE A 104 -2.07 0.41 0.72
C ILE A 104 -0.64 0.38 1.26
N ILE A 105 -0.21 -0.73 1.85
CA ILE A 105 1.17 -0.98 2.25
C ILE A 105 1.84 -1.76 1.12
N ASP A 106 2.66 -1.07 0.34
CA ASP A 106 3.36 -1.67 -0.80
C ASP A 106 4.72 -2.21 -0.35
N GLY A 107 4.88 -3.52 -0.49
CA GLY A 107 6.08 -4.25 -0.14
C GLY A 107 6.37 -5.41 -1.09
N THR A 108 7.47 -6.11 -0.86
CA THR A 108 7.81 -7.31 -1.65
C THR A 108 7.07 -8.56 -1.17
N GLY A 109 6.69 -8.63 0.10
CA GLY A 109 6.15 -9.86 0.70
C GLY A 109 7.24 -10.85 1.16
N ARG A 110 8.51 -10.44 1.14
CA ARG A 110 9.65 -11.27 1.54
C ARG A 110 9.68 -11.55 3.04
N ASP A 111 9.40 -10.53 3.84
CA ASP A 111 9.45 -10.58 5.30
C ASP A 111 8.05 -10.87 5.87
N TYR A 112 7.79 -12.15 6.10
CA TYR A 112 6.51 -12.61 6.65
C TYR A 112 6.27 -12.09 8.06
N ASP A 113 7.29 -12.09 8.91
CA ASP A 113 7.14 -11.72 10.34
C ASP A 113 6.77 -10.25 10.49
N LYS A 114 7.42 -9.38 9.71
CA LYS A 114 7.07 -7.96 9.64
C LYS A 114 5.63 -7.75 9.19
N ILE A 115 5.20 -8.43 8.13
CA ILE A 115 3.83 -8.29 7.60
C ILE A 115 2.82 -8.84 8.62
N SER A 116 3.09 -9.99 9.22
CA SER A 116 2.18 -10.58 10.21
C SER A 116 2.03 -9.70 11.45
N TYR A 117 3.11 -9.06 11.91
CA TYR A 117 3.05 -8.06 12.97
C TYR A 117 2.18 -6.86 12.58
N GLN A 118 2.41 -6.28 11.39
CA GLN A 118 1.62 -5.15 10.90
C GLN A 118 0.13 -5.51 10.76
N VAL A 119 -0.18 -6.69 10.26
CA VAL A 119 -1.57 -7.18 10.12
C VAL A 119 -2.25 -7.27 11.50
N ARG A 120 -1.56 -7.82 12.51
CA ARG A 120 -2.09 -7.91 13.87
C ARG A 120 -2.34 -6.52 14.46
N ALA A 121 -1.36 -5.63 14.40
CA ALA A 121 -1.49 -4.26 14.89
C ALA A 121 -2.65 -3.50 14.20
N LEU A 122 -2.81 -3.66 12.89
CA LEU A 122 -3.92 -3.04 12.16
C LEU A 122 -5.29 -3.62 12.55
N LYS A 123 -5.38 -4.95 12.76
CA LYS A 123 -6.60 -5.59 13.24
C LYS A 123 -6.99 -5.12 14.64
N GLU A 124 -6.04 -4.92 15.55
CA GLU A 124 -6.26 -4.34 16.88
C GLU A 124 -6.81 -2.92 16.79
N LEU A 125 -6.32 -2.11 15.83
CA LEU A 125 -6.86 -0.78 15.54
C LEU A 125 -8.25 -0.81 14.87
N GLY A 126 -8.73 -1.98 14.44
CA GLY A 126 -10.04 -2.17 13.83
C GLY A 126 -10.05 -2.27 12.31
N TYR A 127 -8.89 -2.29 11.66
CA TYR A 127 -8.82 -2.41 10.21
C TYR A 127 -9.23 -3.79 9.69
N ASP A 128 -9.96 -3.80 8.58
CA ASP A 128 -10.08 -4.98 7.72
C ASP A 128 -8.82 -5.06 6.86
N THR A 129 -8.08 -6.17 6.95
CA THR A 129 -6.81 -6.36 6.26
C THR A 129 -6.97 -7.30 5.07
N HIS A 130 -6.43 -6.90 3.93
CA HIS A 130 -6.50 -7.63 2.68
C HIS A 130 -5.11 -7.73 2.04
N MET A 131 -4.90 -8.73 1.18
CA MET A 131 -3.66 -8.86 0.43
C MET A 131 -3.95 -9.02 -1.07
N VAL A 132 -3.16 -8.33 -1.88
CA VAL A 132 -3.05 -8.57 -3.32
C VAL A 132 -1.62 -9.05 -3.59
N PHE A 133 -1.52 -10.31 -3.97
CA PHE A 133 -0.25 -10.96 -4.24
C PHE A 133 -0.05 -11.07 -5.76
N VAL A 134 1.01 -10.42 -6.26
CA VAL A 134 1.34 -10.45 -7.70
C VAL A 134 2.41 -11.50 -7.93
N ASN A 135 1.99 -12.62 -8.47
CA ASN A 135 2.84 -13.76 -8.80
C ASN A 135 3.41 -13.65 -10.22
N THR A 136 4.66 -14.05 -10.39
CA THR A 136 5.34 -14.22 -11.67
C THR A 136 6.33 -15.38 -11.57
N SER A 137 6.67 -16.00 -12.71
CA SER A 137 7.83 -16.89 -12.79
C SER A 137 9.13 -16.11 -12.57
N LEU A 138 10.18 -16.81 -12.17
CA LEU A 138 11.50 -16.21 -11.98
C LEU A 138 12.03 -15.63 -13.30
N ASP A 139 11.86 -16.34 -14.41
CA ASP A 139 12.34 -15.89 -15.73
C ASP A 139 11.69 -14.56 -16.16
N VAL A 140 10.38 -14.44 -15.99
CA VAL A 140 9.66 -13.18 -16.27
C VAL A 140 10.11 -12.06 -15.35
N ALA A 141 10.36 -12.36 -14.07
CA ALA A 141 10.85 -11.37 -13.11
C ALA A 141 12.25 -10.87 -13.47
N LEU A 142 13.16 -11.76 -13.86
CA LEU A 142 14.51 -11.43 -14.32
C LEU A 142 14.50 -10.61 -15.61
N GLN A 143 13.74 -11.05 -16.62
CA GLN A 143 13.59 -10.34 -17.89
C GLN A 143 13.08 -8.89 -17.65
N ARG A 144 12.04 -8.73 -16.86
CA ARG A 144 11.48 -7.41 -16.55
C ARG A 144 12.42 -6.55 -15.71
N ASN A 145 13.25 -7.15 -14.85
CA ASN A 145 14.26 -6.42 -14.09
C ASN A 145 15.30 -5.78 -15.01
N GLN A 146 15.75 -6.50 -16.06
CA GLN A 146 16.70 -5.98 -17.04
C GLN A 146 16.16 -4.80 -17.86
N MET A 147 14.84 -4.76 -18.10
CA MET A 147 14.19 -3.67 -18.86
C MET A 147 13.98 -2.38 -18.04
N ARG A 148 14.28 -2.38 -16.75
CA ARG A 148 14.03 -1.23 -15.86
C ARG A 148 15.17 -0.23 -15.91
N SER A 149 14.86 1.06 -15.74
CA SER A 149 15.86 2.11 -15.54
C SER A 149 16.71 1.91 -14.27
N ARG A 150 16.12 1.30 -13.23
CA ARG A 150 16.76 0.87 -12.02
C ARG A 150 16.80 -0.66 -11.97
N THR A 151 17.92 -1.24 -12.35
CA THR A 151 18.15 -2.69 -12.28
C THR A 151 18.64 -3.11 -10.89
N ILE A 152 18.31 -4.33 -10.51
CA ILE A 152 18.76 -4.98 -9.28
C ILE A 152 19.59 -6.19 -9.69
N PRO A 153 20.71 -6.51 -9.01
CA PRO A 153 21.49 -7.70 -9.28
C PRO A 153 20.63 -8.99 -9.30
N GLU A 154 20.86 -9.87 -10.26
CA GLU A 154 20.02 -11.06 -10.48
C GLU A 154 19.92 -11.98 -9.25
N TYR A 155 21.03 -12.13 -8.50
CA TYR A 155 21.02 -12.94 -7.28
C TYR A 155 20.08 -12.38 -6.21
N ILE A 156 19.91 -11.05 -6.15
CA ILE A 156 18.96 -10.38 -5.24
C ILE A 156 17.52 -10.62 -5.71
N VAL A 157 17.28 -10.56 -7.03
CA VAL A 157 15.95 -10.85 -7.60
C VAL A 157 15.56 -12.29 -7.30
N THR A 158 16.46 -13.25 -7.57
CA THR A 158 16.25 -14.68 -7.35
C THR A 158 16.00 -14.98 -5.87
N ARG A 159 16.83 -14.46 -4.97
CA ARG A 159 16.63 -14.61 -3.52
C ARG A 159 15.28 -14.05 -3.07
N SER A 160 14.99 -12.82 -3.49
CA SER A 160 13.72 -12.17 -3.14
C SER A 160 12.52 -12.93 -3.69
N TRP A 161 12.62 -13.50 -4.90
CA TRP A 161 11.58 -14.32 -5.50
C TRP A 161 11.33 -15.60 -4.69
N ASN A 162 12.38 -16.33 -4.32
CA ASN A 162 12.29 -17.54 -3.49
C ASN A 162 11.64 -17.23 -2.12
N ASP A 163 12.09 -16.17 -1.44
CA ASP A 163 11.55 -15.75 -0.15
C ASP A 163 10.04 -15.43 -0.26
N VAL A 164 9.65 -14.76 -1.33
CA VAL A 164 8.24 -14.38 -1.59
C VAL A 164 7.39 -15.61 -1.87
N GLN A 165 7.87 -16.54 -2.71
CA GLN A 165 7.15 -17.78 -3.04
C GLN A 165 6.93 -18.65 -1.80
N SER A 166 7.93 -18.78 -0.93
CA SER A 166 7.83 -19.55 0.31
C SER A 166 6.77 -19.02 1.28
N ASN A 167 6.36 -17.75 1.14
CA ASN A 167 5.41 -17.09 2.02
C ASN A 167 3.96 -17.16 1.54
N ILE A 168 3.67 -17.60 0.31
CA ILE A 168 2.30 -17.60 -0.26
C ILE A 168 1.32 -18.33 0.66
N GLY A 169 1.62 -19.58 1.04
CA GLY A 169 0.77 -20.37 1.92
C GLY A 169 0.58 -19.75 3.30
N LYS A 170 1.65 -19.16 3.85
CA LYS A 170 1.58 -18.44 5.14
C LYS A 170 0.66 -17.22 5.04
N PHE A 171 0.70 -16.47 3.94
CA PHE A 171 -0.20 -15.34 3.71
C PHE A 171 -1.64 -15.77 3.51
N GLN A 172 -1.90 -16.87 2.80
CA GLN A 172 -3.25 -17.42 2.68
C GLN A 172 -3.86 -17.74 4.05
N ASN A 173 -3.08 -18.29 4.96
CA ASN A 173 -3.52 -18.56 6.34
C ASN A 173 -3.72 -17.26 7.14
N LEU A 174 -2.83 -16.27 6.99
CA LEU A 174 -2.87 -15.01 7.74
C LEU A 174 -4.07 -14.13 7.38
N PHE A 175 -4.34 -13.99 6.08
CA PHE A 175 -5.42 -13.12 5.57
C PHE A 175 -6.74 -13.89 5.38
N GLY A 176 -6.68 -15.19 5.11
CA GLY A 176 -7.80 -16.01 4.67
C GLY A 176 -8.10 -15.84 3.18
N VAL A 177 -8.65 -16.88 2.57
CA VAL A 177 -8.86 -16.95 1.11
C VAL A 177 -9.75 -15.80 0.59
N SER A 178 -10.75 -15.38 1.34
CA SER A 178 -11.66 -14.30 0.93
C SER A 178 -11.03 -12.90 0.94
N ASN A 179 -9.93 -12.73 1.68
CA ASN A 179 -9.22 -11.45 1.85
C ASN A 179 -7.87 -11.42 1.13
N MET A 180 -7.55 -12.45 0.36
CA MET A 180 -6.32 -12.52 -0.43
C MET A 180 -6.66 -12.78 -1.91
N ALA A 181 -6.15 -11.93 -2.78
CA ALA A 181 -6.19 -12.14 -4.23
C ALA A 181 -4.78 -12.45 -4.73
N ILE A 182 -4.63 -13.59 -5.39
CA ILE A 182 -3.38 -13.98 -6.09
C ILE A 182 -3.58 -13.70 -7.57
N ILE A 183 -2.64 -12.97 -8.16
CA ILE A 183 -2.65 -12.54 -9.54
C ILE A 183 -1.48 -13.20 -10.24
N ASP A 184 -1.75 -14.00 -11.25
CA ASP A 184 -0.72 -14.47 -12.17
C ASP A 184 -0.44 -13.38 -13.21
N ASN A 185 0.77 -12.84 -13.18
CA ASN A 185 1.23 -11.79 -14.09
C ASN A 185 2.38 -12.28 -15.00
N ASN A 186 2.30 -13.51 -15.46
CA ASN A 186 3.27 -14.08 -16.41
C ASN A 186 3.00 -13.69 -17.86
N ILE A 187 1.81 -13.22 -18.17
CA ILE A 187 1.32 -13.07 -19.53
C ILE A 187 1.70 -11.70 -20.08
N SER A 188 2.24 -11.66 -21.29
CA SER A 188 2.55 -10.45 -22.05
C SER A 188 1.44 -10.06 -23.05
N ASP A 189 0.45 -10.93 -23.25
CA ASP A 189 -0.68 -10.71 -24.15
C ASP A 189 -1.65 -9.67 -23.56
N LYS A 190 -2.03 -8.66 -24.39
CA LYS A 190 -2.90 -7.55 -23.94
C LYS A 190 -4.31 -8.01 -23.57
N GLU A 191 -4.89 -8.97 -24.29
CA GLU A 191 -6.26 -9.42 -24.03
C GLU A 191 -6.33 -10.22 -22.72
N LEU A 192 -5.41 -11.15 -22.52
CA LEU A 192 -5.30 -11.93 -21.30
C LEU A 192 -4.92 -11.05 -20.09
N THR A 193 -4.08 -10.04 -20.30
CA THR A 193 -3.78 -9.04 -19.28
C THR A 193 -5.03 -8.26 -18.87
N THR A 194 -5.87 -7.87 -19.84
CA THR A 194 -7.13 -7.16 -19.57
C THR A 194 -8.11 -8.02 -18.78
N VAL A 195 -8.26 -9.31 -19.16
CA VAL A 195 -9.12 -10.26 -18.44
C VAL A 195 -8.63 -10.45 -16.99
N THR A 196 -7.33 -10.61 -16.80
CA THR A 196 -6.72 -10.75 -15.48
C THR A 196 -6.94 -9.51 -14.63
N MET A 197 -6.72 -8.32 -15.19
CA MET A 197 -6.95 -7.05 -14.47
C MET A 197 -8.42 -6.84 -14.12
N ASN A 198 -9.36 -7.23 -14.96
CA ASN A 198 -10.78 -7.18 -14.66
C ASN A 198 -11.15 -8.09 -13.47
N LYS A 199 -10.59 -9.31 -13.41
CA LYS A 199 -10.77 -10.22 -12.25
C LYS A 199 -10.21 -9.60 -10.97
N VAL A 200 -9.02 -9.01 -11.04
CA VAL A 200 -8.38 -8.32 -9.91
C VAL A 200 -9.21 -7.14 -9.44
N SER A 201 -9.62 -6.27 -10.36
CA SER A 201 -10.44 -5.10 -10.02
C SER A 201 -11.77 -5.51 -9.37
N LYS A 202 -12.40 -6.59 -9.84
CA LYS A 202 -13.60 -7.16 -9.19
C LYS A 202 -13.31 -7.65 -7.77
N ALA A 203 -12.19 -8.36 -7.56
CA ALA A 203 -11.81 -8.84 -6.23
C ALA A 203 -11.50 -7.68 -5.27
N VAL A 204 -10.71 -6.70 -5.71
CA VAL A 204 -10.39 -5.49 -4.94
C VAL A 204 -11.65 -4.69 -4.62
N ASN A 205 -12.54 -4.46 -5.59
CA ASN A 205 -13.79 -3.74 -5.36
C ASN A 205 -14.70 -4.47 -4.37
N ARG A 206 -14.76 -5.79 -4.40
CA ARG A 206 -15.48 -6.58 -3.40
C ARG A 206 -14.90 -6.38 -1.98
N MET A 207 -13.57 -6.36 -1.85
CA MET A 207 -12.89 -6.13 -0.57
C MET A 207 -13.11 -4.69 -0.08
N LEU A 208 -13.00 -3.69 -0.96
CA LEU A 208 -13.23 -2.28 -0.64
C LEU A 208 -14.68 -2.03 -0.16
N ASN A 209 -15.65 -2.61 -0.86
CA ASN A 209 -17.07 -2.42 -0.56
C ASN A 209 -17.59 -3.36 0.55
N SER A 210 -16.73 -4.23 1.11
CA SER A 210 -17.16 -5.09 2.21
C SER A 210 -17.45 -4.25 3.46
N PRO A 211 -18.56 -4.54 4.19
CA PRO A 211 -18.91 -3.77 5.38
C PRO A 211 -17.85 -3.95 6.49
N ILE A 212 -17.62 -2.89 7.25
CA ILE A 212 -16.73 -2.93 8.41
C ILE A 212 -17.29 -3.88 9.46
N LYS A 213 -16.52 -4.91 9.80
CA LYS A 213 -16.95 -5.95 10.76
C LYS A 213 -16.48 -5.65 12.19
N SER A 214 -15.32 -5.00 12.35
CA SER A 214 -14.71 -4.73 13.64
C SER A 214 -15.58 -3.87 14.55
N TYR A 215 -15.80 -4.33 15.78
CA TYR A 215 -16.47 -3.57 16.84
C TYR A 215 -15.67 -2.29 17.19
N THR A 216 -14.35 -2.40 17.28
CA THR A 216 -13.44 -1.27 17.55
C THR A 216 -13.62 -0.15 16.50
N ALA A 217 -13.67 -0.52 15.22
CA ALA A 217 -13.89 0.44 14.14
C ALA A 217 -15.28 1.09 14.22
N LYS A 218 -16.34 0.31 14.41
CA LYS A 218 -17.71 0.82 14.55
C LYS A 218 -17.85 1.79 15.73
N ARG A 219 -17.25 1.45 16.86
CA ARG A 219 -17.24 2.31 18.06
C ARG A 219 -16.49 3.62 17.80
N TRP A 220 -15.32 3.57 17.15
CA TRP A 220 -14.53 4.74 16.80
C TRP A 220 -15.33 5.66 15.87
N ILE A 221 -15.92 5.13 14.80
CA ILE A 221 -16.76 5.90 13.85
C ILE A 221 -17.91 6.59 14.58
N ALA A 222 -18.63 5.87 15.44
CA ALA A 222 -19.75 6.44 16.20
C ALA A 222 -19.29 7.58 17.11
N THR A 223 -18.14 7.45 17.76
CA THR A 223 -17.56 8.47 18.63
C THR A 223 -17.17 9.72 17.84
N GLU A 224 -16.47 9.55 16.72
CA GLU A 224 -16.05 10.66 15.85
C GLU A 224 -17.24 11.41 15.25
N LEU A 225 -18.25 10.71 14.77
CA LEU A 225 -19.46 11.33 14.25
C LEU A 225 -20.20 12.16 15.32
N ARG A 226 -20.25 11.66 16.58
CA ARG A 226 -20.85 12.42 17.69
C ARG A 226 -20.04 13.68 18.01
N ALA A 227 -18.71 13.57 18.06
CA ALA A 227 -17.81 14.72 18.33
C ALA A 227 -17.97 15.80 17.25
N LYS A 228 -18.01 15.41 15.98
CA LYS A 228 -18.18 16.33 14.85
C LYS A 228 -19.55 17.02 14.86
N ARG A 229 -20.64 16.30 15.17
CA ARG A 229 -21.99 16.89 15.31
C ARG A 229 -22.05 17.91 16.43
N ARG A 230 -21.39 17.67 17.57
CA ARG A 230 -21.33 18.64 18.68
C ARG A 230 -20.59 19.90 18.28
N LYS A 231 -19.43 19.75 17.63
CA LYS A 231 -18.63 20.88 17.14
C LYS A 231 -19.41 21.71 16.10
N TRP A 232 -20.11 21.07 15.17
CA TRP A 232 -20.95 21.75 14.20
C TRP A 232 -22.02 22.60 14.86
N LYS A 233 -22.79 22.02 15.81
CA LYS A 233 -23.82 22.76 16.55
C LYS A 233 -23.29 23.92 17.40
N SER A 234 -22.03 23.89 17.86
CA SER A 234 -21.43 25.00 18.58
C SER A 234 -21.04 26.15 17.65
N LEU A 235 -20.67 25.86 16.41
CA LEU A 235 -20.35 26.88 15.39
C LEU A 235 -21.59 27.55 14.79
N GLU A 236 -22.75 26.89 14.78
CA GLU A 236 -24.03 27.51 14.36
C GLU A 236 -24.60 28.49 15.38
N LYS A 237 -24.13 28.44 16.64
CA LYS A 237 -24.60 29.31 17.74
C LYS A 237 -23.67 30.49 18.05
N SER A 238 -22.50 30.54 17.39
CA SER A 238 -21.53 31.64 17.47
C SER A 238 -21.62 32.57 16.26
#